data_663b402936d174a34ce51710e9dd4123
#
_entry.id   663b402936d174a34ce51710e9dd4123
#
_cell.length_a   1.000
_cell.length_b   1.000
_cell.length_c   1.000
_cell.angle_alpha   90.00
_cell.angle_beta   90.00
_cell.angle_gamma   90.00
#
_symmetry.space_group_name_H-M   'P 1'
#
loop_
_entity.id
_entity.type
_entity.pdbx_description
1 polymer ?
#
loop_
_entity_poly.entity_id
_entity_poly.type
_entity_poly.pdbx_seq_one_letter_code
_entity_poly.pdbx_strand_id
1 'polypeptide(L)'
;QALSYTIDVYQHKIKPTHDIVAFFAFISFFPQLVAGPIERATNLLPQFLVPRGFSYDKAVDGMRQILWGLFKKMVVADNCAAAVNLIFDEYQTLGGTHLFLGALFFTFQIYGDFSGYSDIAIGTARLFGVNLMRNFNFPYFSRDIAEFWRRWHISLTTWFRDYIYIPLGGSRCGKWKAMRNTLIIFLVSGFWHGANWTFICWGAFHALLFLPLFIMGKNRKNKDVVAQGRLFPDIKEVCQMFITFLLVVIGWIIFRAENIHQAWDYIMRMVTRFDFVLPAHGKDPLIYIAILLVVEWFQREKQFGLQIEEKGIFRYQAVRWTLYYVLFITTLLLAGQQEEFIYFQF
;
A
#
# COMPACT_ATOMS: atom_id res chain seq x y z
N GLN A 1 -14.16 -3.87 -10.88
CA GLN A 1 -13.55 -4.11 -12.20
C GLN A 1 -14.61 -4.22 -13.29
N ALA A 2 -15.61 -5.10 -13.15
CA ALA A 2 -16.75 -5.21 -14.09
C ALA A 2 -17.51 -3.89 -14.24
N LEU A 3 -17.79 -3.19 -13.12
CA LEU A 3 -18.44 -1.89 -13.15
C LEU A 3 -17.66 -0.86 -13.98
N SER A 4 -16.32 -0.81 -13.85
CA SER A 4 -15.51 0.10 -14.65
C SER A 4 -15.57 -0.22 -16.14
N TYR A 5 -15.60 -1.50 -16.53
CA TYR A 5 -15.80 -1.90 -17.92
C TYR A 5 -17.13 -1.39 -18.47
N THR A 6 -18.22 -1.62 -17.74
CA THR A 6 -19.56 -1.17 -18.16
C THR A 6 -19.64 0.34 -18.34
N ILE A 7 -19.06 1.11 -17.39
CA ILE A 7 -19.02 2.57 -17.46
C ILE A 7 -18.14 3.03 -18.66
N ASP A 8 -16.98 2.41 -18.89
CA ASP A 8 -16.08 2.79 -19.96
C ASP A 8 -16.70 2.49 -21.35
N VAL A 9 -17.45 1.40 -21.49
CA VAL A 9 -18.24 1.10 -22.72
C VAL A 9 -19.36 2.13 -22.90
N TYR A 10 -20.13 2.42 -21.85
CA TYR A 10 -21.19 3.43 -21.87
C TYR A 10 -20.68 4.82 -22.25
N GLN A 11 -19.50 5.19 -21.75
CA GLN A 11 -18.84 6.47 -22.05
C GLN A 11 -18.07 6.46 -23.39
N HIS A 12 -18.15 5.40 -24.17
CA HIS A 12 -17.42 5.21 -25.43
C HIS A 12 -15.90 5.31 -25.33
N LYS A 13 -15.34 5.04 -24.15
CA LYS A 13 -13.88 5.02 -23.94
C LYS A 13 -13.24 3.76 -24.52
N ILE A 14 -14.00 2.66 -24.51
CA ILE A 14 -13.61 1.38 -25.11
C ILE A 14 -14.77 0.82 -25.92
N LYS A 15 -14.46 0.01 -26.93
CA LYS A 15 -15.47 -0.79 -27.65
C LYS A 15 -15.83 -2.01 -26.82
N PRO A 16 -17.11 -2.44 -26.81
CA PRO A 16 -17.49 -3.69 -26.17
C PRO A 16 -16.75 -4.85 -26.83
N THR A 17 -16.27 -5.81 -26.05
CA THR A 17 -15.72 -7.04 -26.59
C THR A 17 -16.82 -8.05 -26.85
N HIS A 18 -16.73 -8.76 -27.99
CA HIS A 18 -17.58 -9.92 -28.30
C HIS A 18 -16.88 -11.24 -27.98
N ASP A 19 -15.61 -11.19 -27.56
CA ASP A 19 -14.84 -12.35 -27.12
C ASP A 19 -15.16 -12.65 -25.64
N ILE A 20 -16.02 -13.66 -25.45
CA ILE A 20 -16.48 -14.10 -24.14
C ILE A 20 -15.30 -14.63 -23.31
N VAL A 21 -14.36 -15.34 -23.94
CA VAL A 21 -13.21 -15.93 -23.25
C VAL A 21 -12.28 -14.80 -22.73
N ALA A 22 -11.98 -13.81 -23.55
CA ALA A 22 -11.17 -12.67 -23.15
C ALA A 22 -11.86 -11.85 -22.07
N PHE A 23 -13.17 -11.68 -22.11
CA PHE A 23 -13.93 -10.97 -21.09
C PHE A 23 -13.88 -11.68 -19.73
N PHE A 24 -14.14 -12.99 -19.71
CA PHE A 24 -14.04 -13.76 -18.48
C PHE A 24 -12.59 -13.83 -17.96
N ALA A 25 -11.59 -13.99 -18.84
CA ALA A 25 -10.19 -13.93 -18.46
C ALA A 25 -9.84 -12.57 -17.81
N PHE A 26 -10.35 -11.46 -18.33
CA PHE A 26 -10.17 -10.14 -17.74
C PHE A 26 -10.77 -10.03 -16.34
N ILE A 27 -11.98 -10.53 -16.12
CA ILE A 27 -12.65 -10.42 -14.82
C ILE A 27 -12.08 -11.40 -13.78
N SER A 28 -11.78 -12.64 -14.20
CA SER A 28 -11.37 -13.74 -13.31
C SER A 28 -9.87 -13.97 -13.27
N PHE A 29 -9.05 -13.04 -13.73
CA PHE A 29 -7.59 -13.19 -13.73
C PHE A 29 -7.07 -13.35 -12.31
N PHE A 30 -6.76 -14.60 -11.96
CA PHE A 30 -6.57 -15.03 -10.57
C PHE A 30 -5.50 -14.23 -9.78
N PRO A 31 -4.39 -13.72 -10.36
CA PRO A 31 -3.40 -13.04 -9.54
C PRO A 31 -3.95 -11.79 -8.84
N GLN A 32 -4.95 -11.13 -9.43
CA GLN A 32 -5.51 -9.88 -8.89
C GLN A 32 -6.83 -10.04 -8.13
N LEU A 33 -7.47 -11.23 -8.15
CA LEU A 33 -8.86 -11.42 -7.72
C LEU A 33 -9.15 -10.98 -6.29
N VAL A 34 -8.29 -11.30 -5.34
CA VAL A 34 -8.52 -11.05 -3.91
C VAL A 34 -8.15 -9.62 -3.53
N ALA A 35 -6.89 -9.25 -3.73
CA ALA A 35 -6.35 -7.97 -3.30
C ALA A 35 -5.25 -7.44 -4.25
N GLY A 36 -5.24 -7.91 -5.49
CA GLY A 36 -4.35 -7.37 -6.50
C GLY A 36 -4.76 -5.96 -6.94
N PRO A 37 -3.95 -5.33 -7.80
CA PRO A 37 -4.30 -4.02 -8.34
C PRO A 37 -5.64 -4.05 -9.07
N ILE A 38 -6.50 -3.06 -8.81
CA ILE A 38 -7.79 -2.90 -9.48
C ILE A 38 -7.56 -2.42 -10.92
N GLU A 39 -7.47 -3.36 -11.85
CA GLU A 39 -7.16 -3.07 -13.25
C GLU A 39 -8.31 -2.43 -14.01
N ARG A 40 -7.94 -1.64 -15.01
CA ARG A 40 -8.89 -1.10 -16.00
C ARG A 40 -9.01 -2.03 -17.19
N ALA A 41 -10.22 -2.10 -17.76
CA ALA A 41 -10.45 -2.84 -18.99
C ALA A 41 -9.59 -2.28 -20.15
N THR A 42 -9.36 -0.97 -20.18
CA THR A 42 -8.48 -0.31 -21.16
C THR A 42 -7.04 -0.81 -21.12
N ASN A 43 -6.55 -1.30 -19.98
CA ASN A 43 -5.20 -1.82 -19.81
C ASN A 43 -5.14 -3.35 -19.93
N LEU A 44 -6.01 -4.05 -19.23
CA LEU A 44 -5.87 -5.49 -19.06
C LEU A 44 -6.54 -6.29 -20.20
N LEU A 45 -7.75 -5.92 -20.61
CA LEU A 45 -8.49 -6.66 -21.64
C LEU A 45 -7.73 -6.79 -22.99
N PRO A 46 -7.06 -5.77 -23.52
CA PRO A 46 -6.29 -5.91 -24.75
C PRO A 46 -5.15 -6.93 -24.65
N GLN A 47 -4.61 -7.14 -23.45
CA GLN A 47 -3.52 -8.10 -23.24
C GLN A 47 -4.00 -9.56 -23.36
N PHE A 48 -5.29 -9.84 -23.23
CA PHE A 48 -5.89 -11.16 -23.47
C PHE A 48 -6.25 -11.40 -24.94
N LEU A 49 -6.39 -10.34 -25.73
CA LEU A 49 -6.76 -10.42 -27.14
C LEU A 49 -5.55 -10.65 -28.08
N VAL A 50 -4.32 -10.56 -27.54
CA VAL A 50 -3.09 -10.72 -28.34
C VAL A 50 -2.31 -11.96 -27.87
N PRO A 51 -1.67 -12.70 -28.80
CA PRO A 51 -0.78 -13.79 -28.46
C PRO A 51 0.37 -13.31 -27.55
N ARG A 52 0.70 -14.07 -26.53
CA ARG A 52 1.79 -13.77 -25.59
C ARG A 52 2.89 -14.82 -25.72
N GLY A 53 4.12 -14.35 -25.87
CA GLY A 53 5.32 -15.17 -25.83
C GLY A 53 5.95 -15.18 -24.45
N PHE A 54 6.60 -16.27 -24.09
CA PHE A 54 7.42 -16.33 -22.88
C PHE A 54 8.64 -15.41 -23.01
N SER A 55 8.91 -14.62 -21.97
CA SER A 55 10.08 -13.77 -21.87
C SER A 55 10.84 -14.12 -20.58
N TYR A 56 12.05 -14.65 -20.73
CA TYR A 56 12.89 -15.01 -19.60
C TYR A 56 13.15 -13.83 -18.65
N ASP A 57 13.47 -12.67 -19.21
CA ASP A 57 13.75 -11.46 -18.39
C ASP A 57 12.55 -11.01 -17.57
N LYS A 58 11.35 -11.04 -18.17
CA LYS A 58 10.11 -10.75 -17.44
C LYS A 58 9.81 -11.79 -16.38
N ALA A 59 10.10 -13.06 -16.65
CA ALA A 59 9.91 -14.14 -15.69
C ALA A 59 10.87 -14.00 -14.50
N VAL A 60 12.13 -13.71 -14.73
CA VAL A 60 13.12 -13.45 -13.68
C VAL A 60 12.71 -12.24 -12.83
N ASP A 61 12.32 -11.14 -13.47
CA ASP A 61 11.83 -9.94 -12.76
C ASP A 61 10.56 -10.24 -11.95
N GLY A 62 9.63 -11.01 -12.53
CA GLY A 62 8.42 -11.47 -11.84
C GLY A 62 8.73 -12.33 -10.61
N MET A 63 9.64 -13.31 -10.72
CA MET A 63 10.06 -14.16 -9.59
C MET A 63 10.73 -13.35 -8.48
N ARG A 64 11.56 -12.36 -8.81
CA ARG A 64 12.17 -11.44 -7.84
C ARG A 64 11.07 -10.65 -7.09
N GLN A 65 10.05 -10.18 -7.82
CA GLN A 65 8.95 -9.44 -7.21
C GLN A 65 8.08 -10.34 -6.32
N ILE A 66 7.81 -11.59 -6.72
CA ILE A 66 7.12 -12.59 -5.89
C ILE A 66 7.90 -12.83 -4.59
N LEU A 67 9.21 -13.08 -4.68
CA LEU A 67 10.05 -13.33 -3.51
C LEU A 67 10.04 -12.16 -2.52
N TRP A 68 10.09 -10.92 -3.02
CA TRP A 68 9.96 -9.73 -2.18
C TRP A 68 8.58 -9.61 -1.54
N GLY A 69 7.53 -9.94 -2.30
CA GLY A 69 6.16 -9.98 -1.80
C GLY A 69 5.96 -11.00 -0.68
N LEU A 70 6.51 -12.20 -0.84
CA LEU A 70 6.50 -13.25 0.19
C LEU A 70 7.21 -12.80 1.48
N PHE A 71 8.39 -12.18 1.37
CA PHE A 71 9.08 -11.61 2.53
C PHE A 71 8.20 -10.59 3.25
N LYS A 72 7.57 -9.66 2.54
CA LYS A 72 6.68 -8.66 3.14
C LYS A 72 5.47 -9.28 3.84
N LYS A 73 4.83 -10.28 3.22
CA LYS A 73 3.66 -10.97 3.80
C LYS A 73 4.07 -11.84 4.98
N MET A 74 4.97 -12.80 4.76
CA MET A 74 5.24 -13.87 5.73
C MET A 74 6.14 -13.42 6.89
N VAL A 75 7.11 -12.54 6.62
CA VAL A 75 8.08 -12.12 7.64
C VAL A 75 7.67 -10.81 8.30
N VAL A 76 7.24 -9.81 7.52
CA VAL A 76 6.90 -8.52 8.11
C VAL A 76 5.47 -8.50 8.63
N ALA A 77 4.48 -8.75 7.77
CA ALA A 77 3.08 -8.58 8.14
C ALA A 77 2.61 -9.61 9.18
N ASP A 78 2.85 -10.90 8.97
CA ASP A 78 2.34 -11.95 9.86
C ASP A 78 3.00 -11.89 11.25
N ASN A 79 4.29 -11.54 11.35
CA ASN A 79 4.91 -11.31 12.65
C ASN A 79 4.42 -10.03 13.35
N CYS A 80 4.09 -8.98 12.60
CA CYS A 80 3.46 -7.78 13.19
C CYS A 80 2.05 -8.09 13.71
N ALA A 81 1.27 -8.91 12.99
CA ALA A 81 -0.12 -9.21 13.31
C ALA A 81 -0.29 -9.80 14.72
N ALA A 82 0.55 -10.76 15.09
CA ALA A 82 0.51 -11.38 16.43
C ALA A 82 0.67 -10.35 17.55
N ALA A 83 1.63 -9.42 17.40
CA ALA A 83 1.84 -8.35 18.38
C ALA A 83 0.71 -7.31 18.36
N VAL A 84 0.18 -6.98 17.18
CA VAL A 84 -0.94 -6.03 17.02
C VAL A 84 -2.18 -6.53 17.74
N ASN A 85 -2.58 -7.78 17.50
CA ASN A 85 -3.79 -8.35 18.09
C ASN A 85 -3.70 -8.27 19.61
N LEU A 86 -2.61 -8.76 20.21
CA LEU A 86 -2.40 -8.69 21.66
C LEU A 86 -2.49 -7.25 22.21
N ILE A 87 -1.80 -6.29 21.56
CA ILE A 87 -1.73 -4.92 22.05
C ILE A 87 -3.08 -4.20 21.91
N PHE A 88 -3.82 -4.42 20.82
CA PHE A 88 -5.14 -3.80 20.63
C PHE A 88 -6.21 -4.41 21.52
N ASP A 89 -6.14 -5.72 21.83
CA ASP A 89 -7.07 -6.39 22.73
C ASP A 89 -6.86 -5.95 24.20
N GLU A 90 -5.59 -5.77 24.62
CA GLU A 90 -5.23 -5.41 25.97
C GLU A 90 -4.90 -3.91 26.16
N TYR A 91 -5.26 -3.05 25.23
CA TYR A 91 -4.84 -1.64 25.18
C TYR A 91 -5.12 -0.85 26.46
N GLN A 92 -6.14 -1.25 27.24
CA GLN A 92 -6.54 -0.56 28.45
C GLN A 92 -5.55 -0.73 29.60
N THR A 93 -4.78 -1.82 29.59
CA THR A 93 -3.83 -2.19 30.67
C THR A 93 -2.40 -1.81 30.33
N LEU A 94 -2.10 -1.56 29.05
CA LEU A 94 -0.76 -1.33 28.56
C LEU A 94 -0.35 0.15 28.66
N GLY A 95 0.95 0.39 28.81
CA GLY A 95 1.56 1.73 28.80
C GLY A 95 1.65 2.32 27.39
N GLY A 96 1.87 3.62 27.33
CA GLY A 96 1.84 4.38 26.07
C GLY A 96 2.90 3.94 25.04
N THR A 97 4.06 3.47 25.51
CA THR A 97 5.10 2.93 24.62
C THR A 97 4.65 1.65 23.92
N HIS A 98 3.96 0.75 24.63
CA HIS A 98 3.38 -0.46 24.05
C HIS A 98 2.31 -0.11 23.01
N LEU A 99 1.44 0.86 23.32
CA LEU A 99 0.42 1.34 22.40
C LEU A 99 1.03 1.97 21.12
N PHE A 100 2.08 2.75 21.27
CA PHE A 100 2.80 3.30 20.12
C PHE A 100 3.40 2.19 19.24
N LEU A 101 4.01 1.17 19.84
CA LEU A 101 4.54 0.02 19.12
C LEU A 101 3.42 -0.79 18.44
N GLY A 102 2.26 -0.98 19.07
CA GLY A 102 1.10 -1.62 18.47
C GLY A 102 0.62 -0.87 17.23
N ALA A 103 0.51 0.46 17.29
CA ALA A 103 0.16 1.30 16.16
C ALA A 103 1.23 1.25 15.05
N LEU A 104 2.50 1.23 15.41
CA LEU A 104 3.62 1.08 14.49
C LEU A 104 3.56 -0.29 13.78
N PHE A 105 3.39 -1.36 14.54
CA PHE A 105 3.28 -2.71 13.98
C PHE A 105 2.07 -2.86 13.06
N PHE A 106 0.91 -2.31 13.43
CA PHE A 106 -0.26 -2.30 12.55
C PHE A 106 0.02 -1.53 11.24
N THR A 107 0.73 -0.42 11.33
CA THR A 107 1.15 0.36 10.15
C THR A 107 1.97 -0.50 9.18
N PHE A 108 2.88 -1.34 9.68
CA PHE A 108 3.66 -2.22 8.83
C PHE A 108 2.97 -3.55 8.51
N GLN A 109 2.07 -4.03 9.34
CA GLN A 109 1.20 -5.15 9.03
C GLN A 109 0.34 -4.87 7.80
N ILE A 110 -0.44 -3.78 7.80
CA ILE A 110 -1.31 -3.44 6.66
C ILE A 110 -0.51 -3.16 5.39
N TYR A 111 0.66 -2.54 5.51
CA TYR A 111 1.54 -2.32 4.36
C TYR A 111 2.16 -3.61 3.85
N GLY A 112 2.74 -4.41 4.72
CA GLY A 112 3.41 -5.66 4.36
C GLY A 112 2.45 -6.66 3.75
N ASP A 113 1.26 -6.81 4.35
CA ASP A 113 0.21 -7.70 3.87
C ASP A 113 -0.28 -7.30 2.47
N PHE A 114 -0.75 -6.08 2.33
CA PHE A 114 -1.35 -5.62 1.08
C PHE A 114 -0.33 -5.36 -0.04
N SER A 115 0.80 -4.71 0.26
CA SER A 115 1.83 -4.52 -0.76
C SER A 115 2.53 -5.82 -1.12
N GLY A 116 2.66 -6.76 -0.17
CA GLY A 116 3.17 -8.10 -0.40
C GLY A 116 2.30 -8.88 -1.37
N TYR A 117 0.99 -8.92 -1.12
CA TYR A 117 0.03 -9.51 -2.07
C TYR A 117 0.10 -8.85 -3.45
N SER A 118 0.12 -7.52 -3.50
CA SER A 118 0.22 -6.78 -4.77
C SER A 118 1.48 -7.13 -5.55
N ASP A 119 2.64 -7.29 -4.88
CA ASP A 119 3.89 -7.69 -5.52
C ASP A 119 3.83 -9.13 -6.02
N ILE A 120 3.26 -10.06 -5.25
CA ILE A 120 3.03 -11.45 -5.69
C ILE A 120 2.12 -11.46 -6.92
N ALA A 121 1.03 -10.70 -6.89
CA ALA A 121 0.08 -10.63 -8.01
C ALA A 121 0.73 -10.09 -9.30
N ILE A 122 1.48 -8.98 -9.20
CA ILE A 122 2.17 -8.37 -10.34
C ILE A 122 3.25 -9.31 -10.87
N GLY A 123 4.05 -9.91 -9.97
CA GLY A 123 5.09 -10.86 -10.35
C GLY A 123 4.52 -12.10 -11.05
N THR A 124 3.45 -12.67 -10.49
CA THR A 124 2.75 -13.81 -11.09
C THR A 124 2.17 -13.47 -12.46
N ALA A 125 1.54 -12.31 -12.61
CA ALA A 125 1.01 -11.86 -13.89
C ALA A 125 2.12 -11.76 -14.96
N ARG A 126 3.32 -11.31 -14.58
CA ARG A 126 4.49 -11.24 -15.50
C ARG A 126 4.92 -12.61 -16.01
N LEU A 127 4.79 -13.67 -15.21
CA LEU A 127 5.07 -15.06 -15.67
C LEU A 127 4.14 -15.46 -16.81
N PHE A 128 2.91 -14.94 -16.83
CA PHE A 128 1.93 -15.13 -17.91
C PHE A 128 2.05 -14.09 -19.04
N GLY A 129 3.08 -13.24 -19.00
CA GLY A 129 3.27 -12.18 -19.98
C GLY A 129 2.28 -11.01 -19.83
N VAL A 130 1.54 -10.94 -18.72
CA VAL A 130 0.56 -9.88 -18.41
C VAL A 130 1.19 -8.83 -17.51
N ASN A 131 0.97 -7.57 -17.82
CA ASN A 131 1.43 -6.44 -17.01
C ASN A 131 0.27 -5.84 -16.23
N LEU A 132 0.33 -5.93 -14.91
CA LEU A 132 -0.58 -5.23 -14.01
C LEU A 132 0.01 -3.89 -13.59
N MET A 133 -0.88 -2.95 -13.23
CA MET A 133 -0.47 -1.65 -12.73
C MET A 133 0.13 -1.75 -11.33
N ARG A 134 1.03 -0.82 -11.00
CA ARG A 134 1.62 -0.72 -9.66
C ARG A 134 0.57 -0.25 -8.66
N ASN A 135 0.54 -0.87 -7.47
CA ASN A 135 -0.41 -0.52 -6.42
C ASN A 135 0.23 0.28 -5.26
N PHE A 136 1.51 0.07 -4.98
CA PHE A 136 2.27 0.76 -3.96
C PHE A 136 3.58 1.32 -4.50
N ASN A 137 3.97 2.52 -4.07
CA ASN A 137 5.21 3.17 -4.45
C ASN A 137 5.94 3.72 -3.23
N PHE A 138 6.39 2.83 -2.32
CA PHE A 138 7.11 3.17 -1.10
C PHE A 138 6.44 4.32 -0.32
N PRO A 139 5.17 4.16 0.10
CA PRO A 139 4.31 5.24 0.60
C PRO A 139 4.81 5.88 1.89
N TYR A 140 5.55 5.15 2.73
CA TYR A 140 6.02 5.67 4.01
C TYR A 140 7.22 6.62 3.92
N PHE A 141 7.77 6.82 2.73
CA PHE A 141 8.75 7.87 2.45
C PHE A 141 8.11 9.16 1.91
N SER A 142 6.81 9.33 2.07
CA SER A 142 6.08 10.52 1.61
C SER A 142 6.33 11.73 2.50
N ARG A 143 6.55 12.88 1.86
CA ARG A 143 6.83 14.18 2.51
C ARG A 143 5.57 14.97 2.87
N ASP A 144 4.43 14.56 2.37
CA ASP A 144 3.10 15.09 2.70
C ASP A 144 2.00 14.06 2.44
N ILE A 145 0.79 14.33 2.98
CA ILE A 145 -0.34 13.42 2.85
C ILE A 145 -0.84 13.27 1.39
N ALA A 146 -0.63 14.28 0.55
CA ALA A 146 -1.01 14.19 -0.85
C ALA A 146 -0.03 13.31 -1.64
N GLU A 147 1.26 13.32 -1.28
CA GLU A 147 2.24 12.37 -1.79
C GLU A 147 1.93 10.95 -1.31
N PHE A 148 1.57 10.77 -0.03
CA PHE A 148 1.17 9.47 0.52
C PHE A 148 0.04 8.84 -0.31
N TRP A 149 -1.05 9.54 -0.58
CA TRP A 149 -2.17 9.02 -1.36
C TRP A 149 -1.87 8.79 -2.84
N ARG A 150 -0.83 9.40 -3.39
CA ARG A 150 -0.33 9.08 -4.73
C ARG A 150 0.51 7.80 -4.77
N ARG A 151 0.97 7.32 -3.60
CA ARG A 151 1.87 6.18 -3.44
C ARG A 151 1.20 4.97 -2.78
N TRP A 152 0.07 5.20 -2.10
CA TRP A 152 -0.73 4.18 -1.42
C TRP A 152 -1.94 3.80 -2.26
N HIS A 153 -2.15 2.47 -2.45
CA HIS A 153 -3.31 1.89 -3.14
C HIS A 153 -3.67 2.65 -4.44
N ILE A 154 -2.67 2.78 -5.31
CA ILE A 154 -2.72 3.64 -6.51
C ILE A 154 -3.90 3.25 -7.41
N SER A 155 -4.17 1.95 -7.55
CA SER A 155 -5.25 1.44 -8.39
C SER A 155 -6.63 1.91 -7.91
N LEU A 156 -6.92 1.86 -6.60
CA LEU A 156 -8.16 2.36 -6.01
C LEU A 156 -8.25 3.89 -6.07
N THR A 157 -7.16 4.58 -5.70
CA THR A 157 -7.10 6.04 -5.74
C THR A 157 -7.37 6.58 -7.13
N THR A 158 -6.80 5.96 -8.17
CA THR A 158 -7.07 6.32 -9.56
C THR A 158 -8.49 5.93 -9.98
N TRP A 159 -9.04 4.81 -9.46
CA TRP A 159 -10.43 4.42 -9.71
C TRP A 159 -11.42 5.50 -9.20
N PHE A 160 -11.28 5.93 -7.95
CA PHE A 160 -12.11 6.99 -7.38
C PHE A 160 -11.95 8.31 -8.12
N ARG A 161 -10.72 8.65 -8.54
CA ARG A 161 -10.49 9.82 -9.39
C ARG A 161 -11.27 9.75 -10.68
N ASP A 162 -11.20 8.62 -11.41
CA ASP A 162 -11.71 8.50 -12.77
C ASP A 162 -13.24 8.34 -12.82
N TYR A 163 -13.82 7.64 -11.82
CA TYR A 163 -15.24 7.29 -11.83
C TYR A 163 -16.09 8.08 -10.82
N ILE A 164 -15.48 8.83 -9.91
CA ILE A 164 -16.21 9.69 -8.96
C ILE A 164 -15.78 11.14 -9.09
N TYR A 165 -14.47 11.44 -8.93
CA TYR A 165 -14.00 12.83 -8.88
C TYR A 165 -14.19 13.56 -10.19
N ILE A 166 -13.77 12.98 -11.32
CA ILE A 166 -13.90 13.60 -12.64
C ILE A 166 -15.36 13.79 -13.02
N PRO A 167 -16.28 12.81 -12.89
CA PRO A 167 -17.71 13.00 -13.15
C PRO A 167 -18.38 14.08 -12.30
N LEU A 168 -17.94 14.28 -11.04
CA LEU A 168 -18.41 15.38 -10.19
C LEU A 168 -17.88 16.76 -10.60
N GLY A 169 -17.13 16.85 -11.70
CA GLY A 169 -16.51 18.07 -12.23
C GLY A 169 -15.01 18.23 -11.90
N GLY A 170 -14.44 17.30 -11.14
CA GLY A 170 -13.02 17.29 -10.82
C GLY A 170 -12.53 18.59 -10.17
N SER A 171 -11.37 19.07 -10.62
CA SER A 171 -10.78 20.34 -10.19
C SER A 171 -11.19 21.54 -11.07
N ARG A 172 -11.95 21.31 -12.15
CA ARG A 172 -12.34 22.36 -13.12
C ARG A 172 -13.62 23.10 -12.73
N CYS A 173 -14.39 22.61 -11.76
CA CYS A 173 -15.68 23.15 -11.35
C CYS A 173 -15.59 24.29 -10.30
N GLY A 174 -14.40 24.87 -10.12
CA GLY A 174 -14.14 25.90 -9.11
C GLY A 174 -13.68 25.32 -7.77
N LYS A 175 -12.96 26.12 -6.97
CA LYS A 175 -12.24 25.71 -5.77
C LYS A 175 -13.13 25.02 -4.73
N TRP A 176 -14.30 25.60 -4.42
CA TRP A 176 -15.23 25.08 -3.41
C TRP A 176 -15.84 23.73 -3.81
N LYS A 177 -16.25 23.59 -5.08
CA LYS A 177 -16.79 22.33 -5.58
C LYS A 177 -15.69 21.25 -5.62
N ALA A 178 -14.46 21.61 -5.98
CA ALA A 178 -13.34 20.67 -5.96
C ALA A 178 -12.98 20.21 -4.54
N MET A 179 -13.06 21.07 -3.53
CA MET A 179 -12.93 20.71 -2.11
C MET A 179 -14.02 19.72 -1.67
N ARG A 180 -15.28 20.03 -1.99
CA ARG A 180 -16.41 19.10 -1.75
C ARG A 180 -16.16 17.75 -2.41
N ASN A 181 -15.77 17.74 -3.68
CA ASN A 181 -15.50 16.51 -4.42
C ASN A 181 -14.37 15.69 -3.78
N THR A 182 -13.34 16.38 -3.26
CA THR A 182 -12.24 15.72 -2.51
C THR A 182 -12.76 15.10 -1.21
N LEU A 183 -13.58 15.82 -0.45
CA LEU A 183 -14.20 15.29 0.76
C LEU A 183 -15.07 14.06 0.46
N ILE A 184 -15.90 14.13 -0.59
CA ILE A 184 -16.75 13.00 -1.03
C ILE A 184 -15.91 11.77 -1.32
N ILE A 185 -14.79 11.91 -2.03
CA ILE A 185 -13.91 10.75 -2.34
C ILE A 185 -13.40 10.10 -1.07
N PHE A 186 -12.89 10.87 -0.12
CA PHE A 186 -12.35 10.30 1.11
C PHE A 186 -13.43 9.62 1.95
N LEU A 187 -14.63 10.21 2.04
CA LEU A 187 -15.76 9.59 2.76
C LEU A 187 -16.24 8.31 2.06
N VAL A 188 -16.35 8.33 0.72
CA VAL A 188 -16.71 7.13 -0.06
C VAL A 188 -15.63 6.08 0.05
N SER A 189 -14.35 6.46 0.07
CA SER A 189 -13.25 5.53 0.31
C SER A 189 -13.35 4.87 1.69
N GLY A 190 -13.69 5.64 2.74
CA GLY A 190 -13.96 5.08 4.07
C GLY A 190 -15.13 4.10 4.05
N PHE A 191 -16.27 4.51 3.50
CA PHE A 191 -17.45 3.64 3.39
C PHE A 191 -17.20 2.36 2.59
N TRP A 192 -16.32 2.41 1.60
CA TRP A 192 -15.94 1.25 0.78
C TRP A 192 -15.21 0.17 1.60
N HIS A 193 -14.50 0.54 2.67
CA HIS A 193 -13.81 -0.41 3.55
C HIS A 193 -14.74 -1.17 4.49
N GLY A 194 -15.95 -0.68 4.74
CA GLY A 194 -16.93 -1.37 5.59
C GLY A 194 -17.97 -0.43 6.22
N ALA A 195 -19.00 -1.02 6.80
CA ALA A 195 -20.14 -0.32 7.40
C ALA A 195 -19.88 0.10 8.86
N ASN A 196 -18.64 0.49 9.18
CA ASN A 196 -18.26 0.99 10.51
C ASN A 196 -17.95 2.49 10.46
N TRP A 197 -18.34 3.23 11.49
CA TRP A 197 -18.04 4.65 11.63
C TRP A 197 -16.55 4.95 11.72
N THR A 198 -15.72 4.01 12.16
CA THR A 198 -14.26 4.16 12.19
C THR A 198 -13.69 4.41 10.81
N PHE A 199 -14.19 3.71 9.78
CA PHE A 199 -13.76 3.92 8.39
C PHE A 199 -14.20 5.27 7.83
N ILE A 200 -15.42 5.72 8.17
CA ILE A 200 -15.88 7.06 7.78
C ILE A 200 -15.03 8.15 8.45
N CYS A 201 -14.74 8.00 9.75
CA CYS A 201 -13.87 8.92 10.48
C CYS A 201 -12.42 8.89 9.93
N TRP A 202 -11.89 7.73 9.57
CA TRP A 202 -10.60 7.60 8.89
C TRP A 202 -10.58 8.37 7.56
N GLY A 203 -11.61 8.21 6.73
CA GLY A 203 -11.76 8.97 5.50
C GLY A 203 -11.84 10.48 5.75
N ALA A 204 -12.65 10.91 6.72
CA ALA A 204 -12.77 12.32 7.11
C ALA A 204 -11.44 12.88 7.62
N PHE A 205 -10.71 12.13 8.46
CA PHE A 205 -9.38 12.50 8.96
C PHE A 205 -8.40 12.75 7.82
N HIS A 206 -8.30 11.84 6.86
CA HIS A 206 -7.44 12.03 5.70
C HIS A 206 -7.87 13.18 4.79
N ALA A 207 -9.18 13.42 4.65
CA ALA A 207 -9.68 14.61 3.95
C ALA A 207 -9.23 15.89 4.63
N LEU A 208 -9.35 15.97 5.96
CA LEU A 208 -8.92 17.14 6.76
C LEU A 208 -7.42 17.42 6.62
N LEU A 209 -6.60 16.38 6.53
CA LEU A 209 -5.15 16.52 6.28
C LEU A 209 -4.83 16.93 4.84
N PHE A 210 -5.63 16.49 3.87
CA PHE A 210 -5.41 16.78 2.45
C PHE A 210 -5.89 18.17 2.03
N LEU A 211 -7.05 18.61 2.54
CA LEU A 211 -7.70 19.86 2.13
C LEU A 211 -6.82 21.11 2.30
N PRO A 212 -6.06 21.31 3.39
CA PRO A 212 -5.15 22.45 3.51
C PRO A 212 -4.11 22.51 2.38
N LEU A 213 -3.52 21.37 2.01
CA LEU A 213 -2.56 21.30 0.90
C LEU A 213 -3.23 21.64 -0.43
N PHE A 214 -4.46 21.18 -0.63
CA PHE A 214 -5.26 21.50 -1.81
C PHE A 214 -5.59 22.98 -1.90
N ILE A 215 -6.05 23.61 -0.79
CA ILE A 215 -6.39 25.02 -0.69
C ILE A 215 -5.19 25.91 -1.01
N MET A 216 -4.00 25.53 -0.51
CA MET A 216 -2.74 26.25 -0.75
C MET A 216 -2.11 25.95 -2.12
N GLY A 217 -2.70 25.08 -2.94
CA GLY A 217 -2.12 24.64 -4.20
C GLY A 217 -0.84 23.81 -4.07
N LYS A 218 -0.56 23.29 -2.87
CA LYS A 218 0.68 22.53 -2.56
C LYS A 218 0.52 21.00 -2.72
N ASN A 219 -0.70 20.52 -2.96
CA ASN A 219 -1.00 19.10 -3.10
C ASN A 219 -0.31 18.41 -4.30
N ARG A 220 0.34 19.15 -5.18
CA ARG A 220 1.13 18.64 -6.32
C ARG A 220 2.60 19.02 -6.26
N LYS A 221 3.09 19.46 -5.10
CA LYS A 221 4.47 19.94 -4.94
C LYS A 221 5.48 18.80 -5.03
N ASN A 222 5.27 17.74 -4.25
CA ASN A 222 6.17 16.61 -4.12
C ASN A 222 5.74 15.48 -5.09
N LYS A 223 6.17 15.52 -6.36
CA LYS A 223 5.86 14.50 -7.38
C LYS A 223 7.02 13.56 -7.66
N ASP A 224 8.23 14.03 -7.41
CA ASP A 224 9.48 13.33 -7.52
C ASP A 224 9.69 12.33 -6.38
N VAL A 225 10.70 11.49 -6.50
CA VAL A 225 11.11 10.59 -5.42
C VAL A 225 11.88 11.40 -4.39
N VAL A 226 11.64 11.13 -3.10
CA VAL A 226 12.41 11.77 -2.01
C VAL A 226 13.91 11.48 -2.18
N ALA A 227 14.74 12.48 -1.94
CA ALA A 227 16.21 12.40 -2.13
C ALA A 227 16.60 11.77 -3.49
N GLN A 228 15.90 12.11 -4.58
CA GLN A 228 16.17 11.57 -5.91
C GLN A 228 17.62 11.87 -6.34
N GLY A 229 18.34 10.82 -6.76
CA GLY A 229 19.76 10.92 -7.14
C GLY A 229 20.72 11.17 -5.97
N ARG A 230 20.26 11.18 -4.70
CA ARG A 230 21.05 11.35 -3.49
C ARG A 230 20.88 10.14 -2.57
N LEU A 231 21.91 9.81 -1.78
CA LEU A 231 21.83 8.70 -0.82
C LEU A 231 20.97 9.08 0.40
N PHE A 232 21.16 10.28 0.92
CA PHE A 232 20.48 10.77 2.12
C PHE A 232 19.53 11.92 1.80
N PRO A 233 18.38 11.99 2.50
CA PRO A 233 17.44 13.11 2.39
C PRO A 233 17.99 14.34 3.14
N ASP A 234 17.49 15.52 2.77
CA ASP A 234 17.71 16.74 3.54
C ASP A 234 16.99 16.67 4.88
N ILE A 235 17.44 17.40 5.89
CA ILE A 235 16.80 17.50 7.22
C ILE A 235 15.33 17.85 7.08
N LYS A 236 15.00 18.75 6.15
CA LYS A 236 13.60 19.13 5.86
C LYS A 236 12.78 17.96 5.35
N GLU A 237 13.33 17.17 4.43
CA GLU A 237 12.66 15.96 3.90
C GLU A 237 12.46 14.93 5.02
N VAL A 238 13.47 14.75 5.90
CA VAL A 238 13.34 13.86 7.07
C VAL A 238 12.20 14.30 7.98
N CYS A 239 12.16 15.59 8.37
CA CYS A 239 11.08 16.12 9.21
C CYS A 239 9.71 15.96 8.55
N GLN A 240 9.61 16.21 7.24
CA GLN A 240 8.37 16.06 6.49
C GLN A 240 7.91 14.60 6.43
N MET A 241 8.81 13.66 6.13
CA MET A 241 8.50 12.21 6.15
C MET A 241 8.05 11.77 7.53
N PHE A 242 8.77 12.16 8.58
CA PHE A 242 8.45 11.78 9.96
C PHE A 242 7.07 12.27 10.39
N ILE A 243 6.76 13.56 10.16
CA ILE A 243 5.43 14.14 10.49
C ILE A 243 4.33 13.44 9.68
N THR A 244 4.54 13.25 8.37
CA THR A 244 3.56 12.57 7.52
C THR A 244 3.32 11.13 7.98
N PHE A 245 4.40 10.41 8.32
CA PHE A 245 4.32 9.05 8.83
C PHE A 245 3.52 8.98 10.14
N LEU A 246 3.80 9.86 11.11
CA LEU A 246 3.05 9.90 12.37
C LEU A 246 1.55 10.20 12.15
N LEU A 247 1.21 11.11 11.25
CA LEU A 247 -0.20 11.37 10.89
C LEU A 247 -0.87 10.15 10.26
N VAL A 248 -0.15 9.41 9.45
CA VAL A 248 -0.63 8.16 8.85
C VAL A 248 -0.81 7.07 9.92
N VAL A 249 0.11 6.95 10.89
CA VAL A 249 -0.02 6.03 12.04
C VAL A 249 -1.30 6.33 12.83
N ILE A 250 -1.59 7.61 13.11
CA ILE A 250 -2.85 8.01 13.77
C ILE A 250 -4.06 7.59 12.93
N GLY A 251 -4.00 7.78 11.62
CA GLY A 251 -5.04 7.31 10.69
C GLY A 251 -5.25 5.79 10.79
N TRP A 252 -4.17 5.02 10.89
CA TRP A 252 -4.26 3.57 11.02
C TRP A 252 -4.82 3.10 12.37
N ILE A 253 -4.59 3.84 13.48
CA ILE A 253 -5.26 3.56 14.75
C ILE A 253 -6.79 3.69 14.58
N ILE A 254 -7.27 4.77 13.95
CA ILE A 254 -8.70 4.98 13.70
C ILE A 254 -9.27 3.84 12.82
N PHE A 255 -8.51 3.40 11.84
CA PHE A 255 -8.91 2.33 10.91
C PHE A 255 -9.04 0.97 11.61
N ARG A 256 -8.08 0.61 12.52
CA ARG A 256 -8.01 -0.69 13.20
C ARG A 256 -9.02 -0.82 14.33
N ALA A 257 -9.37 0.29 14.97
CA ALA A 257 -10.24 0.29 16.15
C ALA A 257 -11.63 -0.27 15.82
N GLU A 258 -12.21 -1.00 16.76
CA GLU A 258 -13.57 -1.57 16.63
C GLU A 258 -14.65 -0.48 16.60
N ASN A 259 -14.41 0.64 17.29
CA ASN A 259 -15.32 1.77 17.37
C ASN A 259 -14.55 3.08 17.62
N ILE A 260 -15.22 4.23 17.44
CA ILE A 260 -14.63 5.55 17.60
C ILE A 260 -14.13 5.80 19.04
N HIS A 261 -14.85 5.30 20.04
CA HIS A 261 -14.45 5.47 21.44
C HIS A 261 -13.12 4.77 21.72
N GLN A 262 -12.94 3.53 21.25
CA GLN A 262 -11.68 2.80 21.35
C GLN A 262 -10.54 3.55 20.63
N ALA A 263 -10.78 4.05 19.41
CA ALA A 263 -9.77 4.82 18.68
C ALA A 263 -9.31 6.05 19.47
N TRP A 264 -10.26 6.79 20.05
CA TRP A 264 -9.96 7.98 20.85
C TRP A 264 -9.23 7.64 22.14
N ASP A 265 -9.72 6.65 22.90
CA ASP A 265 -9.10 6.22 24.18
C ASP A 265 -7.68 5.67 23.94
N TYR A 266 -7.49 4.88 22.86
CA TYR A 266 -6.17 4.38 22.47
C TYR A 266 -5.17 5.53 22.22
N ILE A 267 -5.56 6.52 21.41
CA ILE A 267 -4.71 7.68 21.09
C ILE A 267 -4.42 8.49 22.36
N MET A 268 -5.43 8.75 23.19
CA MET A 268 -5.26 9.49 24.43
C MET A 268 -4.33 8.77 25.41
N ARG A 269 -4.50 7.46 25.61
CA ARG A 269 -3.62 6.66 26.47
C ARG A 269 -2.19 6.61 25.94
N MET A 270 -2.02 6.42 24.62
CA MET A 270 -0.72 6.40 23.98
C MET A 270 0.09 7.68 24.28
N VAL A 271 -0.58 8.83 24.34
CA VAL A 271 0.07 10.13 24.59
C VAL A 271 0.21 10.41 26.09
N THR A 272 -0.85 10.19 26.89
CA THR A 272 -0.89 10.59 28.31
C THR A 272 -0.22 9.59 29.26
N ARG A 273 -0.06 8.32 28.85
CA ARG A 273 0.54 7.24 29.67
C ARG A 273 1.86 6.76 29.07
N PHE A 274 2.59 7.63 28.39
CA PHE A 274 3.89 7.29 27.80
C PHE A 274 4.92 7.03 28.91
N ASP A 275 5.48 5.81 28.95
CA ASP A 275 6.25 5.26 30.07
C ASP A 275 7.71 4.91 29.72
N PHE A 276 8.15 5.03 28.47
CA PHE A 276 9.47 4.64 27.95
C PHE A 276 9.86 3.17 28.23
N VAL A 277 8.90 2.32 28.58
CA VAL A 277 9.16 0.90 28.86
C VAL A 277 9.00 0.09 27.58
N LEU A 278 10.09 -0.47 27.07
CA LEU A 278 10.05 -1.37 25.93
C LEU A 278 9.56 -2.76 26.37
N PRO A 279 8.73 -3.43 25.55
CA PRO A 279 8.30 -4.79 25.85
C PRO A 279 9.49 -5.75 25.96
N ALA A 280 9.46 -6.65 26.92
CA ALA A 280 10.49 -7.67 27.09
C ALA A 280 10.48 -8.67 25.92
N HIS A 281 9.29 -8.99 25.41
CA HIS A 281 9.04 -9.93 24.32
C HIS A 281 8.22 -9.26 23.21
N GLY A 282 8.20 -9.88 22.00
CA GLY A 282 7.37 -9.40 20.88
C GLY A 282 7.93 -8.16 20.15
N LYS A 283 9.24 -7.88 20.27
CA LYS A 283 9.92 -6.77 19.58
C LYS A 283 10.62 -7.17 18.30
N ASP A 284 10.64 -8.47 17.98
CA ASP A 284 11.30 -9.01 16.78
C ASP A 284 10.80 -8.36 15.48
N PRO A 285 9.51 -7.99 15.33
CA PRO A 285 9.03 -7.28 14.14
C PRO A 285 9.80 -5.99 13.82
N LEU A 286 10.39 -5.32 14.82
CA LEU A 286 11.19 -4.10 14.59
C LEU A 286 12.40 -4.37 13.69
N ILE A 287 13.02 -5.56 13.80
CA ILE A 287 14.15 -5.94 12.96
C ILE A 287 13.67 -6.15 11.52
N TYR A 288 12.54 -6.82 11.33
CA TYR A 288 11.97 -7.07 10.01
C TYR A 288 11.52 -5.79 9.32
N ILE A 289 10.92 -4.86 10.09
CA ILE A 289 10.56 -3.51 9.64
C ILE A 289 11.81 -2.73 9.24
N ALA A 290 12.88 -2.79 10.03
CA ALA A 290 14.13 -2.10 9.70
C ALA A 290 14.74 -2.62 8.39
N ILE A 291 14.77 -3.96 8.19
CA ILE A 291 15.23 -4.57 6.94
C ILE A 291 14.37 -4.11 5.76
N LEU A 292 13.03 -4.13 5.91
CA LEU A 292 12.09 -3.65 4.90
C LEU A 292 12.40 -2.21 4.50
N LEU A 293 12.50 -1.31 5.49
CA LEU A 293 12.74 0.11 5.25
C LEU A 293 14.09 0.37 4.60
N VAL A 294 15.15 -0.32 5.02
CA VAL A 294 16.49 -0.18 4.42
C VAL A 294 16.46 -0.61 2.95
N VAL A 295 15.91 -1.78 2.63
CA VAL A 295 15.83 -2.26 1.25
C VAL A 295 14.99 -1.32 0.40
N GLU A 296 13.82 -0.91 0.87
CA GLU A 296 12.95 0.00 0.12
C GLU A 296 13.56 1.40 -0.03
N TRP A 297 14.34 1.88 0.95
CA TRP A 297 15.06 3.14 0.83
C TRP A 297 16.06 3.13 -0.33
N PHE A 298 16.86 2.08 -0.46
CA PHE A 298 17.82 1.95 -1.56
C PHE A 298 17.14 1.71 -2.91
N GLN A 299 15.94 1.15 -2.90
CA GLN A 299 15.16 0.84 -4.11
C GLN A 299 14.02 1.85 -4.41
N ARG A 300 13.96 2.99 -3.70
CA ARG A 300 12.85 3.95 -3.79
C ARG A 300 12.63 4.55 -5.18
N GLU A 301 13.65 4.53 -6.04
CA GLU A 301 13.58 4.95 -7.43
C GLU A 301 13.17 3.82 -8.39
N LYS A 302 13.01 2.59 -7.87
CA LYS A 302 12.62 1.39 -8.63
C LYS A 302 11.15 1.04 -8.40
N GLN A 303 10.68 -0.02 -9.05
CA GLN A 303 9.29 -0.46 -8.89
C GLN A 303 9.06 -1.30 -7.63
N PHE A 304 10.04 -2.10 -7.21
CA PHE A 304 9.96 -2.98 -6.03
C PHE A 304 11.35 -3.26 -5.44
N GLY A 305 11.39 -3.78 -4.23
CA GLY A 305 12.63 -3.90 -3.43
C GLY A 305 13.73 -4.79 -4.00
N LEU A 306 13.42 -5.78 -4.84
CA LEU A 306 14.41 -6.64 -5.48
C LEU A 306 14.57 -6.38 -6.99
N GLN A 307 14.23 -5.20 -7.46
CA GLN A 307 14.50 -4.80 -8.84
C GLN A 307 15.99 -4.47 -9.01
N ILE A 308 16.80 -5.53 -9.10
CA ILE A 308 18.26 -5.46 -9.13
C ILE A 308 18.73 -5.27 -10.57
N GLU A 309 19.52 -4.24 -10.81
CA GLU A 309 20.29 -4.08 -12.04
C GLU A 309 21.57 -4.89 -11.96
N GLU A 310 21.98 -5.51 -13.08
CA GLU A 310 23.21 -6.32 -13.17
C GLU A 310 24.46 -5.43 -13.27
N LYS A 311 24.63 -4.56 -12.27
CA LYS A 311 25.74 -3.60 -12.15
C LYS A 311 26.46 -3.78 -10.82
N GLY A 312 27.71 -3.31 -10.72
CA GLY A 312 28.53 -3.42 -9.53
C GLY A 312 28.70 -4.87 -9.08
N ILE A 313 28.46 -5.17 -7.81
CA ILE A 313 28.58 -6.54 -7.27
C ILE A 313 27.49 -7.48 -7.80
N PHE A 314 26.32 -6.95 -8.18
CA PHE A 314 25.21 -7.73 -8.71
C PHE A 314 25.41 -8.19 -10.18
N ARG A 315 26.51 -7.78 -10.84
CA ARG A 315 26.89 -8.38 -12.12
C ARG A 315 27.25 -9.86 -11.97
N TYR A 316 27.74 -10.26 -10.79
CA TYR A 316 28.11 -11.66 -10.53
C TYR A 316 26.87 -12.49 -10.20
N GLN A 317 26.67 -13.55 -10.98
CA GLN A 317 25.53 -14.46 -10.80
C GLN A 317 25.52 -15.08 -9.39
N ALA A 318 26.68 -15.48 -8.87
CA ALA A 318 26.80 -16.05 -7.53
C ALA A 318 26.22 -15.11 -6.46
N VAL A 319 26.52 -13.80 -6.52
CA VAL A 319 26.00 -12.81 -5.56
C VAL A 319 24.47 -12.73 -5.63
N ARG A 320 23.90 -12.70 -6.84
CA ARG A 320 22.45 -12.66 -7.02
C ARG A 320 21.77 -13.92 -6.47
N TRP A 321 22.31 -15.09 -6.79
CA TRP A 321 21.77 -16.37 -6.29
C TRP A 321 21.90 -16.50 -4.77
N THR A 322 23.04 -16.12 -4.19
CA THR A 322 23.20 -16.08 -2.73
C THR A 322 22.14 -15.19 -2.08
N LEU A 323 21.91 -14.00 -2.62
CA LEU A 323 20.86 -13.10 -2.11
C LEU A 323 19.46 -13.75 -2.19
N TYR A 324 19.12 -14.38 -3.30
CA TYR A 324 17.80 -15.03 -3.46
C TYR A 324 17.64 -16.22 -2.51
N TYR A 325 18.65 -17.06 -2.37
CA TYR A 325 18.60 -18.19 -1.44
C TYR A 325 18.54 -17.73 0.01
N VAL A 326 19.36 -16.74 0.40
CA VAL A 326 19.34 -16.19 1.76
C VAL A 326 17.95 -15.63 2.05
N LEU A 327 17.40 -14.81 1.15
CA LEU A 327 16.07 -14.24 1.36
C LEU A 327 14.97 -15.31 1.40
N PHE A 328 15.02 -16.32 0.51
CA PHE A 328 14.05 -17.40 0.48
C PHE A 328 14.10 -18.24 1.77
N ILE A 329 15.29 -18.64 2.20
CA ILE A 329 15.47 -19.41 3.43
C ILE A 329 15.06 -18.58 4.65
N THR A 330 15.47 -17.32 4.71
CA THR A 330 15.06 -16.40 5.79
C THR A 330 13.54 -16.25 5.83
N THR A 331 12.89 -16.14 4.68
CA THR A 331 11.43 -16.05 4.61
C THR A 331 10.75 -17.29 5.16
N LEU A 332 11.28 -18.49 4.88
CA LEU A 332 10.74 -19.74 5.41
C LEU A 332 10.99 -19.92 6.91
N LEU A 333 12.18 -19.54 7.39
CA LEU A 333 12.57 -19.73 8.81
C LEU A 333 11.93 -18.71 9.74
N LEU A 334 11.69 -17.48 9.27
CA LEU A 334 11.17 -16.36 10.04
C LEU A 334 9.70 -16.06 9.72
N ALA A 335 9.03 -16.94 8.95
CA ALA A 335 7.60 -16.80 8.70
C ALA A 335 6.83 -16.76 10.02
N GLY A 336 5.97 -15.76 10.19
CA GLY A 336 5.02 -15.69 11.29
C GLY A 336 3.94 -16.77 11.19
N GLN A 337 3.09 -16.87 12.22
CA GLN A 337 1.87 -17.66 12.09
C GLN A 337 1.03 -17.06 10.96
N GLN A 338 0.49 -17.95 10.10
CA GLN A 338 -0.33 -17.52 8.98
C GLN A 338 -1.59 -16.83 9.50
N GLU A 339 -1.69 -15.54 9.22
CA GLU A 339 -2.85 -14.73 9.52
C GLU A 339 -3.71 -14.53 8.27
N GLU A 340 -5.01 -14.42 8.47
CA GLU A 340 -5.94 -14.08 7.39
C GLU A 340 -5.55 -12.73 6.79
N PHE A 341 -5.75 -12.62 5.47
CA PHE A 341 -5.47 -11.37 4.77
C PHE A 341 -6.28 -10.22 5.38
N ILE A 342 -5.62 -9.11 5.65
CA ILE A 342 -6.17 -8.00 6.45
C ILE A 342 -7.54 -7.49 5.98
N TYR A 343 -7.84 -7.58 4.67
CA TYR A 343 -9.14 -7.19 4.12
C TYR A 343 -10.29 -8.16 4.44
N PHE A 344 -10.02 -9.34 4.96
CA PHE A 344 -11.05 -10.27 5.45
C PHE A 344 -11.34 -10.09 6.94
N GLN A 345 -10.56 -9.24 7.62
CA GLN A 345 -10.72 -8.97 9.05
C GLN A 345 -11.66 -7.77 9.32
N PHE A 346 -12.10 -7.08 8.27
CA PHE A 346 -12.93 -5.87 8.37
C PHE A 346 -14.25 -6.02 7.64
#